data_83c0948266bc55d8227b73fe32bd7626
#
_entry.id   83c0948266bc55d8227b73fe32bd7626
#
_cell.length_a   1.000
_cell.length_b   1.000
_cell.length_c   1.000
_cell.angle_alpha   90.00
_cell.angle_beta   90.00
_cell.angle_gamma   90.00
#
_symmetry.space_group_name_H-M   'P 1'
#
loop_
_entity.id
_entity.type
_entity.pdbx_description
1 polymer ?
#
loop_
_entity_poly.entity_id
_entity_poly.type
_entity_poly.pdbx_seq_one_letter_code
_entity_poly.pdbx_strand_id
1 'polypeptide(L)' 'VSTASILGALSEGSVFQTPPLLPALSGEPIVWNILEKAKIGDKVTRLTVHGYYDGVFIGSASIKLEANKEPQWSFAA' A
#
# COMPACT_ATOMS: atom_id res chain seq x y z
N VAL A 1 -1.50 7.38 5.38
CA VAL A 1 -1.45 6.05 5.97
C VAL A 1 -0.06 5.82 6.55
N SER A 2 0.01 5.46 7.81
CA SER A 2 1.29 5.25 8.50
C SER A 2 1.82 3.83 8.29
N THR A 3 3.11 3.64 8.54
CA THR A 3 3.72 2.32 8.51
C THR A 3 3.01 1.36 9.46
N ALA A 4 2.64 1.83 10.65
CA ALA A 4 1.93 1.01 11.63
C ALA A 4 0.56 0.56 11.12
N SER A 5 -0.16 1.42 10.42
CA SER A 5 -1.46 1.08 9.82
C SER A 5 -1.32 0.03 8.74
N ILE A 6 -0.29 0.14 7.90
CA ILE A 6 -0.03 -0.84 6.85
C ILE A 6 0.34 -2.20 7.45
N LEU A 7 1.23 -2.20 8.45
CA LEU A 7 1.63 -3.44 9.12
C LEU A 7 0.46 -4.10 9.84
N GLY A 8 -0.44 -3.30 10.41
CA GLY A 8 -1.66 -3.82 11.01
C GLY A 8 -2.57 -4.50 9.99
N ALA A 9 -2.68 -3.94 8.80
CA ALA A 9 -3.47 -4.55 7.74
C ALA A 9 -2.93 -5.90 7.30
N LEU A 10 -1.61 -6.10 7.37
CA LEU A 10 -1.00 -7.39 7.05
C LEU A 10 -1.43 -8.50 8.01
N SER A 11 -1.71 -8.15 9.27
CA SER A 11 -2.18 -9.11 10.27
C SER A 11 -3.61 -9.56 10.02
N GLU A 12 -4.42 -8.71 9.39
CA GLU A 12 -5.84 -8.94 9.15
C GLU A 12 -6.14 -9.43 7.74
N GLY A 13 -5.13 -9.50 6.87
CA GLY A 13 -5.30 -9.90 5.50
C GLY A 13 -4.27 -9.27 4.59
N SER A 14 -4.62 -9.11 3.31
CA SER A 14 -3.70 -8.58 2.31
C SER A 14 -4.26 -7.36 1.60
N VAL A 15 -5.22 -6.68 2.21
CA VAL A 15 -5.90 -5.52 1.61
C VAL A 15 -5.95 -4.37 2.60
N PHE A 16 -5.65 -3.18 2.14
CA PHE A 16 -5.84 -1.97 2.93
C PHE A 16 -6.33 -0.85 2.02
N GLN A 17 -6.79 0.25 2.62
CA GLN A 17 -7.35 1.38 1.90
C GLN A 17 -6.60 2.66 2.22
N THR A 18 -6.50 3.54 1.23
CA THR A 18 -5.98 4.89 1.43
C THR A 18 -6.94 5.90 0.81
N PRO A 19 -6.89 7.16 1.24
CA PRO A 19 -7.57 8.23 0.51
C PRO A 19 -7.04 8.30 -0.92
N PRO A 20 -7.80 8.89 -1.86
CA PRO A 20 -7.32 9.06 -3.23
C PRO A 20 -5.99 9.80 -3.24
N LEU A 21 -4.99 9.23 -3.91
CA LEU A 21 -3.64 9.81 -3.98
C LEU A 21 -3.47 10.68 -5.23
N LEU A 22 -4.38 10.54 -6.20
CA LEU A 22 -4.33 11.28 -7.47
C LEU A 22 -5.43 12.35 -7.47
N PRO A 23 -5.12 13.59 -7.87
CA PRO A 23 -6.12 14.67 -7.85
C PRO A 23 -7.35 14.41 -8.73
N ALA A 24 -7.21 13.58 -9.76
CA ALA A 24 -8.32 13.26 -10.64
C ALA A 24 -9.35 12.32 -10.02
N LEU A 25 -8.99 11.62 -8.95
CA LEU A 25 -9.89 10.71 -8.25
C LEU A 25 -10.58 11.49 -7.13
N SER A 26 -11.87 11.31 -6.98
CA SER A 26 -12.62 12.03 -5.96
C SER A 26 -13.55 11.09 -5.19
N GLY A 27 -13.54 11.21 -3.88
CA GLY A 27 -14.52 10.62 -2.99
C GLY A 27 -14.26 9.18 -2.56
N GLU A 28 -13.94 8.30 -3.47
CA GLU A 28 -13.76 6.88 -3.15
C GLU A 28 -12.35 6.59 -2.68
N PRO A 29 -12.15 5.75 -1.68
CA PRO A 29 -10.82 5.32 -1.30
C PRO A 29 -10.23 4.36 -2.34
N ILE A 30 -8.91 4.33 -2.43
CA ILE A 30 -8.20 3.36 -3.25
C ILE A 30 -7.98 2.11 -2.40
N VAL A 31 -8.32 0.96 -2.95
CA VAL A 31 -8.11 -0.34 -2.31
C VAL A 31 -6.80 -0.91 -2.85
N TRP A 32 -5.90 -1.25 -1.95
CA TRP A 32 -4.59 -1.79 -2.30
C TRP A 32 -4.53 -3.26 -1.91
N ASN A 33 -4.24 -4.11 -2.89
CA ASN A 33 -4.08 -5.54 -2.67
C ASN A 33 -2.59 -5.87 -2.66
N ILE A 34 -2.13 -6.48 -1.56
CA ILE A 34 -0.72 -6.80 -1.37
C ILE A 34 -0.39 -8.10 -2.10
N LEU A 35 0.54 -8.04 -3.05
CA LEU A 35 0.98 -9.19 -3.82
C LEU A 35 2.20 -9.86 -3.21
N GLU A 36 3.17 -9.07 -2.78
CA GLU A 36 4.43 -9.58 -2.26
C GLU A 36 4.88 -8.77 -1.05
N LYS A 37 5.59 -9.45 -0.15
CA LYS A 37 6.19 -8.86 1.03
C LYS A 37 7.67 -9.19 1.03
N ALA A 38 8.53 -8.19 0.99
CA ALA A 38 9.96 -8.38 1.16
C ALA A 38 10.30 -8.26 2.62
N LYS A 39 11.04 -9.22 3.17
CA LYS A 39 11.39 -9.26 4.59
C LYS A 39 12.89 -9.32 4.79
N ILE A 40 13.35 -8.76 5.90
CA ILE A 40 14.68 -8.98 6.43
C ILE A 40 14.46 -9.56 7.83
N GLY A 41 14.75 -10.86 7.98
CA GLY A 41 14.35 -11.58 9.18
C GLY A 41 12.84 -11.65 9.28
N ASP A 42 12.28 -11.24 10.41
CA ASP A 42 10.84 -11.22 10.61
C ASP A 42 10.21 -9.86 10.27
N LYS A 43 11.02 -8.92 9.79
CA LYS A 43 10.56 -7.56 9.55
C LYS A 43 10.26 -7.34 8.08
N VAL A 44 9.06 -6.90 7.79
CA VAL A 44 8.65 -6.52 6.44
C VAL A 44 9.25 -5.17 6.10
N THR A 45 10.03 -5.09 5.01
CA THR A 45 10.72 -3.87 4.61
C THR A 45 10.16 -3.25 3.34
N ARG A 46 9.46 -4.02 2.51
CA ARG A 46 8.85 -3.52 1.29
C ARG A 46 7.66 -4.36 0.90
N LEU A 47 6.67 -3.71 0.32
CA LEU A 47 5.48 -4.35 -0.21
C LEU A 47 5.33 -4.02 -1.68
N THR A 48 4.83 -4.98 -2.46
CA THR A 48 4.36 -4.73 -3.81
C THR A 48 2.85 -4.85 -3.80
N VAL A 49 2.17 -3.82 -4.30
CA VAL A 49 0.72 -3.73 -4.21
C VAL A 49 0.09 -3.39 -5.55
N HIS A 50 -1.13 -3.86 -5.76
CA HIS A 50 -1.98 -3.44 -6.87
C HIS A 50 -3.10 -2.56 -6.33
N GLY A 51 -3.33 -1.42 -6.98
CA GLY A 51 -4.37 -0.47 -6.60
C GLY A 51 -5.63 -0.64 -7.43
N TYR A 52 -6.77 -0.49 -6.77
CA TYR A 52 -8.10 -0.55 -7.40
C TYR A 52 -8.92 0.64 -6.95
N TYR A 53 -9.56 1.29 -7.92
CA TYR A 53 -10.46 2.39 -7.65
C TYR A 53 -11.82 2.03 -8.23
N ASP A 54 -12.84 2.00 -7.36
CA ASP A 54 -14.19 1.60 -7.75
C ASP A 54 -14.20 0.24 -8.48
N GLY A 55 -13.38 -0.70 -7.98
CA GLY A 55 -13.27 -2.04 -8.55
C GLY A 55 -12.40 -2.16 -9.80
N VAL A 56 -11.82 -1.06 -10.27
CA VAL A 56 -11.01 -1.04 -11.50
C VAL A 56 -9.54 -0.94 -11.14
N PHE A 57 -8.71 -1.77 -11.77
CA PHE A 57 -7.27 -1.73 -11.58
C PHE A 57 -6.71 -0.40 -12.13
N ILE A 58 -5.98 0.33 -11.29
CA ILE A 58 -5.44 1.63 -11.67
C ILE A 58 -3.90 1.67 -11.69
N GLY A 59 -3.24 0.60 -11.30
CA GLY A 59 -1.80 0.53 -11.36
C GLY A 59 -1.18 -0.21 -10.19
N SER A 60 0.14 -0.32 -10.22
CA SER A 60 0.89 -0.99 -9.17
C SER A 60 1.86 -0.01 -8.50
N ALA A 61 2.24 -0.34 -7.29
CA ALA A 61 3.16 0.47 -6.51
C ALA A 61 4.02 -0.44 -5.65
N SER A 62 5.17 0.08 -5.24
CA SER A 62 5.94 -0.54 -4.16
C SER A 62 6.01 0.44 -3.00
N ILE A 63 6.01 -0.09 -1.79
CA ILE A 63 6.01 0.70 -0.57
C ILE A 63 7.19 0.26 0.27
N LYS A 64 8.11 1.19 0.51
CA LYS A 64 9.25 0.95 1.39
C LYS A 64 8.85 1.32 2.81
N LEU A 65 9.02 0.38 3.73
CA LEU A 65 8.67 0.55 5.13
C LEU A 65 9.94 0.62 5.97
N GLU A 66 10.16 1.75 6.64
CA GLU A 66 11.27 1.94 7.56
C GLU A 66 10.73 2.32 8.94
N ALA A 67 11.43 1.89 10.00
CA ALA A 67 11.05 2.23 11.35
C ALA A 67 11.15 3.75 11.55
N ASN A 68 10.14 4.33 12.20
CA ASN A 68 10.08 5.75 12.55
C ASN A 68 10.05 6.69 11.34
N LYS A 69 9.67 6.19 10.18
CA LYS A 69 9.53 7.00 8.97
C LYS A 69 8.19 6.72 8.30
N GLU A 70 7.72 7.72 7.55
CA GLU A 70 6.53 7.55 6.73
C GLU A 70 6.79 6.53 5.62
N PRO A 71 5.78 5.76 5.22
CA PRO A 71 5.92 4.85 4.09
C PRO A 71 6.32 5.60 2.82
N GLN A 72 7.25 5.04 2.09
CA GLN A 72 7.71 5.64 0.84
C GLN A 72 7.10 4.88 -0.33
N TRP A 73 6.27 5.56 -1.09
CA TRP A 73 5.53 4.99 -2.21
C TRP A 73 6.26 5.25 -3.52
N SER A 74 6.36 4.23 -4.37
CA SER A 74 6.91 4.34 -5.72
C SER A 74 5.91 3.72 -6.68
N PHE A 75 5.37 4.52 -7.58
CA PHE A 75 4.35 4.05 -8.51
C PHE A 75 5.01 3.61 -9.82
N ALA A 76 4.50 2.52 -10.38
CA ALA A 76 4.96 2.05 -11.68
C ALA A 76 4.55 3.04 -12.76
N ALA A 77 5.45 3.31 -13.68
CA ALA A 77 5.19 4.21 -14.79
C ALA A 77 4.27 3.54 -15.84
#